data_e7ca17a84ecc94a53314ee011b21fdb8
#
_entry.id   e7ca17a84ecc94a53314ee011b21fdb8
#
_cell.length_a   1.000
_cell.length_b   1.000
_cell.length_c   1.000
_cell.angle_alpha   90.00
_cell.angle_beta   90.00
_cell.angle_gamma   90.00
#
_symmetry.space_group_name_H-M   'P 1'
#
loop_
_entity.id
_entity.type
_entity.pdbx_description
1 polymer ?
#
loop_
_entity_poly.entity_id
_entity_poly.type
_entity_poly.pdbx_seq_one_letter_code
_entity_poly.pdbx_strand_id
1 'polypeptide(L)'
;SFIMCYSPVEDLFTELSLGHPVIVWTSYNYNDPDVKYNDVTLDDGTVFTWPRNEHCAALSGYDIDRGVVTLADPTYGIVERSMEEFVTYYQMYYYQAVVVR
;
A
#
# COMPACT_ATOMS: atom_id res chain seq x y z
N SER A 1 -2.77 -19.49 -1.76
CA SER A 1 -3.15 -19.03 -0.42
C SER A 1 -2.84 -17.54 -0.23
N PHE A 2 -3.47 -16.92 0.75
CA PHE A 2 -3.33 -15.52 1.05
C PHE A 2 -2.73 -15.36 2.43
N ILE A 3 -1.77 -14.44 2.55
CA ILE A 3 -1.17 -14.09 3.83
C ILE A 3 -1.33 -12.60 4.03
N MET A 4 -2.08 -12.21 5.07
CA MET A 4 -2.15 -10.82 5.53
C MET A 4 -0.88 -10.52 6.32
N CYS A 5 -0.20 -9.41 6.01
CA CYS A 5 1.02 -9.07 6.70
C CYS A 5 1.10 -7.58 7.04
N TYR A 6 1.84 -7.29 8.10
CA TYR A 6 2.24 -5.95 8.52
C TYR A 6 3.76 -5.88 8.34
N SER A 7 4.20 -5.85 7.09
CA SER A 7 5.60 -6.11 6.77
C SER A 7 6.30 -4.86 6.23
N PRO A 8 7.61 -4.74 6.46
CA PRO A 8 8.40 -3.72 5.78
C PRO A 8 8.30 -3.88 4.26
N VAL A 9 8.49 -2.79 3.54
CA VAL A 9 8.36 -2.80 2.08
C VAL A 9 9.36 -3.76 1.41
N GLU A 10 10.51 -3.98 2.02
CA GLU A 10 11.53 -4.91 1.51
C GLU A 10 10.98 -6.34 1.40
N ASP A 11 10.16 -6.75 2.37
CA ASP A 11 9.53 -8.07 2.35
C ASP A 11 8.57 -8.20 1.18
N LEU A 12 7.85 -7.12 0.83
CA LEU A 12 6.96 -7.11 -0.32
C LEU A 12 7.75 -7.28 -1.62
N PHE A 13 8.89 -6.62 -1.73
CA PHE A 13 9.76 -6.74 -2.91
C PHE A 13 10.31 -8.15 -3.03
N THR A 14 10.67 -8.78 -1.92
CA THR A 14 11.10 -10.18 -1.89
C THR A 14 10.01 -11.11 -2.44
N GLU A 15 8.77 -10.93 -2.01
CA GLU A 15 7.65 -11.74 -2.49
C GLU A 15 7.42 -11.53 -3.98
N LEU A 16 7.52 -10.30 -4.49
CA LEU A 16 7.43 -10.03 -5.92
C LEU A 16 8.53 -10.73 -6.71
N SER A 17 9.75 -10.74 -6.19
CA SER A 17 10.89 -11.42 -6.81
C SER A 17 10.67 -12.93 -6.91
N LEU A 18 9.86 -13.50 -6.02
CA LEU A 18 9.47 -14.90 -6.04
C LEU A 18 8.26 -15.18 -6.94
N GLY A 19 7.73 -14.15 -7.61
CA GLY A 19 6.57 -14.27 -8.47
C GLY A 19 5.22 -14.23 -7.76
N HIS A 20 5.19 -13.77 -6.51
CA HIS A 20 3.96 -13.69 -5.74
C HIS A 20 3.36 -12.29 -5.83
N PRO A 21 2.14 -12.13 -6.37
CA PRO A 21 1.47 -10.84 -6.39
C PRO A 21 1.19 -10.35 -4.97
N VAL A 22 1.24 -9.03 -4.79
CA VAL A 22 1.01 -8.40 -3.50
C VAL A 22 -0.07 -7.33 -3.65
N ILE A 23 -1.12 -7.41 -2.83
CA ILE A 23 -2.15 -6.38 -2.75
C ILE A 23 -1.81 -5.48 -1.58
N VAL A 24 -1.77 -4.17 -1.82
CA VAL A 24 -1.38 -3.19 -0.79
C VAL A 24 -2.50 -2.18 -0.57
N TRP A 25 -2.56 -1.63 0.64
CA TRP A 25 -3.37 -0.46 0.95
C TRP A 25 -2.49 0.76 0.78
N THR A 26 -2.99 1.75 0.04
CA THR A 26 -2.27 2.96 -0.29
C THR A 26 -3.25 4.11 -0.48
N SER A 27 -2.75 5.32 -0.78
CA SER A 27 -3.62 6.46 -1.03
C SER A 27 -4.25 6.35 -2.43
N TYR A 28 -5.52 6.73 -2.52
CA TYR A 28 -6.22 6.87 -3.77
C TYR A 28 -5.57 7.93 -4.68
N ASN A 29 -5.07 9.00 -4.09
CA ASN A 29 -4.53 10.13 -4.83
C ASN A 29 -3.15 10.52 -4.29
N TYR A 30 -2.11 10.16 -5.04
CA TYR A 30 -0.73 10.50 -4.69
C TYR A 30 -0.41 11.99 -4.87
N ASN A 31 -1.30 12.74 -5.52
CA ASN A 31 -1.10 14.18 -5.73
C ASN A 31 -1.77 15.03 -4.64
N ASP A 32 -2.44 14.41 -3.67
CA ASP A 32 -3.09 15.10 -2.58
C ASP A 32 -2.18 15.07 -1.34
N PRO A 33 -1.48 16.17 -1.02
CA PRO A 33 -0.61 16.22 0.15
C PRO A 33 -1.39 16.35 1.47
N ASP A 34 -2.66 16.74 1.41
CA ASP A 34 -3.48 17.00 2.59
C ASP A 34 -4.35 15.79 2.92
N VAL A 35 -3.71 14.73 3.40
CA VAL A 35 -4.43 13.52 3.80
C VAL A 35 -5.24 13.83 5.05
N LYS A 36 -6.54 13.59 4.97
CA LYS A 36 -7.45 13.73 6.10
C LYS A 36 -7.66 12.38 6.75
N TYR A 37 -8.06 12.42 8.01
CA TYR A 37 -8.21 11.21 8.82
C TYR A 37 -9.63 11.11 9.37
N ASN A 38 -10.10 9.88 9.55
CA ASN A 38 -11.32 9.55 10.25
C ASN A 38 -10.98 8.80 11.53
N ASP A 39 -11.69 9.11 12.61
CA ASP A 39 -11.60 8.35 13.83
C ASP A 39 -12.65 7.24 13.81
N VAL A 40 -12.22 6.02 14.15
CA VAL A 40 -13.10 4.88 14.30
C VAL A 40 -13.02 4.45 15.76
N THR A 41 -14.18 4.43 16.45
CA THR A 41 -14.25 3.96 17.84
C THR A 41 -14.66 2.50 17.84
N LEU A 42 -13.83 1.67 18.45
CA LEU A 42 -14.11 0.23 18.60
C LEU A 42 -15.05 0.00 19.79
N ASP A 43 -15.63 -1.20 19.88
CA ASP A 43 -16.60 -1.56 20.92
C ASP A 43 -16.03 -1.45 22.32
N ASP A 44 -14.73 -1.62 22.49
CA ASP A 44 -14.05 -1.49 23.78
C ASP A 44 -13.69 -0.05 24.14
N GLY A 45 -14.07 0.92 23.31
CA GLY A 45 -13.76 2.33 23.52
C GLY A 45 -12.43 2.79 22.92
N THR A 46 -11.66 1.90 22.31
CA THR A 46 -10.41 2.26 21.63
C THR A 46 -10.72 3.10 20.41
N VAL A 47 -10.01 4.24 20.27
CA VAL A 47 -10.12 5.09 19.08
C VAL A 47 -8.98 4.77 18.13
N PHE A 48 -9.33 4.50 16.90
CA PHE A 48 -8.39 4.17 15.82
C PHE A 48 -8.51 5.22 14.73
N THR A 49 -7.40 5.91 14.43
CA THR A 49 -7.38 6.96 13.42
C THR A 49 -6.92 6.35 12.09
N TRP A 50 -7.76 6.48 11.05
CA TRP A 50 -7.50 5.90 9.76
C TRP A 50 -7.45 6.99 8.68
N PRO A 51 -6.45 7.02 7.81
CA PRO A 51 -6.41 7.99 6.72
C PRO A 51 -7.59 7.80 5.77
N ARG A 52 -8.15 8.92 5.31
CA ARG A 52 -9.10 8.90 4.18
C ARG A 52 -8.35 8.56 2.90
N ASN A 53 -9.04 8.48 1.79
CA ASN A 53 -8.46 8.13 0.49
C ASN A 53 -7.85 6.73 0.46
N GLU A 54 -8.34 5.86 1.34
CA GLU A 54 -7.97 4.46 1.37
C GLU A 54 -8.24 3.80 0.02
N HIS A 55 -7.25 3.06 -0.48
CA HIS A 55 -7.34 2.42 -1.77
C HIS A 55 -6.50 1.15 -1.80
N CYS A 56 -6.98 0.14 -2.50
CA CYS A 56 -6.24 -1.09 -2.73
C CYS A 56 -5.71 -1.14 -4.16
N ALA A 57 -4.46 -1.53 -4.31
CA ALA A 57 -3.87 -1.76 -5.62
C ALA A 57 -2.95 -2.97 -5.56
N ALA A 58 -2.72 -3.61 -6.69
CA ALA A 58 -1.77 -4.70 -6.77
C ALA A 58 -0.38 -4.14 -7.07
N LEU A 59 0.57 -4.40 -6.16
CA LEU A 59 1.96 -4.08 -6.40
C LEU A 59 2.50 -5.14 -7.36
N SER A 60 2.83 -4.75 -8.59
CA SER A 60 3.20 -5.67 -9.65
C SER A 60 4.68 -5.60 -10.02
N GLY A 61 5.40 -4.58 -9.59
CA GLY A 61 6.81 -4.45 -9.90
C GLY A 61 7.47 -3.31 -9.15
N TYR A 62 8.78 -3.28 -9.23
CA TYR A 62 9.57 -2.21 -8.66
C TYR A 62 10.88 -2.07 -9.44
N ASP A 63 11.44 -0.87 -9.41
CA ASP A 63 12.73 -0.58 -10.03
C ASP A 63 13.53 0.33 -9.09
N ILE A 64 14.49 -0.26 -8.41
CA ILE A 64 15.29 0.45 -7.40
C ILE A 64 16.15 1.52 -8.06
N ASP A 65 16.70 1.25 -9.25
CA ASP A 65 17.57 2.20 -9.94
C ASP A 65 16.81 3.45 -10.38
N ARG A 66 15.57 3.30 -10.79
CA ARG A 66 14.70 4.42 -11.17
C ARG A 66 13.93 5.00 -9.99
N GLY A 67 13.91 4.31 -8.87
CA GLY A 67 13.17 4.75 -7.69
C GLY A 67 11.65 4.73 -7.86
N VAL A 68 11.11 3.75 -8.57
CA VAL A 68 9.68 3.65 -8.84
C VAL A 68 9.14 2.28 -8.49
N VAL A 69 7.83 2.24 -8.24
CA VAL A 69 7.05 1.00 -8.14
C VAL A 69 5.97 1.01 -9.19
N THR A 70 5.55 -0.17 -9.61
CA THR A 70 4.45 -0.33 -10.57
C THR A 70 3.24 -0.89 -9.85
N LEU A 71 2.12 -0.20 -9.98
CA LEU A 71 0.85 -0.60 -9.37
C LEU A 71 -0.17 -0.88 -10.46
N ALA A 72 -0.87 -2.00 -10.33
CA ALA A 72 -2.08 -2.26 -11.09
C ALA A 72 -3.25 -1.73 -10.25
N ASP A 73 -3.74 -0.57 -10.66
CA ASP A 73 -4.74 0.19 -9.91
C ASP A 73 -6.11 -0.01 -10.57
N PRO A 74 -7.15 -0.41 -9.81
CA PRO A 74 -8.47 -0.62 -10.39
C PRO A 74 -9.07 0.63 -11.06
N THR A 75 -8.67 1.81 -10.58
CA THR A 75 -9.19 3.09 -11.10
C THR A 75 -8.36 3.61 -12.26
N TYR A 76 -7.03 3.56 -12.15
CA TYR A 76 -6.12 4.22 -13.08
C TYR A 76 -5.40 3.26 -14.03
N GLY A 77 -5.56 1.94 -13.87
CA GLY A 77 -4.83 0.95 -14.64
C GLY A 77 -3.41 0.76 -14.14
N ILE A 78 -2.51 0.40 -15.04
CA ILE A 78 -1.10 0.21 -14.69
C ILE A 78 -0.42 1.57 -14.59
N VAL A 79 0.09 1.90 -13.41
CA VAL A 79 0.74 3.19 -13.16
C VAL A 79 2.08 3.00 -12.47
N GLU A 80 3.02 3.89 -12.75
CA GLU A 80 4.26 3.99 -11.99
C GLU A 80 4.12 5.10 -10.94
N ARG A 81 4.62 4.83 -9.74
CA ARG A 81 4.64 5.81 -8.65
C ARG A 81 6.04 5.90 -8.07
N SER A 82 6.40 7.07 -7.53
CA SER A 82 7.65 7.23 -6.80
C SER A 82 7.70 6.21 -5.65
N MET A 83 8.82 5.49 -5.54
CA MET A 83 9.04 4.53 -4.46
C MET A 83 8.97 5.22 -3.10
N GLU A 84 9.52 6.42 -2.99
CA GLU A 84 9.49 7.21 -1.75
C GLU A 84 8.06 7.56 -1.35
N GLU A 85 7.24 8.02 -2.28
CA GLU A 85 5.83 8.31 -2.02
C GLU A 85 5.07 7.03 -1.68
N PHE A 86 5.32 5.95 -2.40
CA PHE A 86 4.68 4.67 -2.13
C PHE A 86 4.97 4.20 -0.70
N VAL A 87 6.22 4.25 -0.27
CA VAL A 87 6.60 3.84 1.08
C VAL A 87 5.90 4.71 2.12
N THR A 88 5.83 6.02 1.89
CA THR A 88 5.16 6.94 2.80
C THR A 88 3.68 6.58 2.98
N TYR A 89 2.96 6.36 1.88
CA TYR A 89 1.54 6.00 1.96
C TYR A 89 1.33 4.59 2.51
N TYR A 90 2.21 3.66 2.18
CA TYR A 90 2.15 2.30 2.72
C TYR A 90 2.27 2.32 4.25
N GLN A 91 3.20 3.10 4.79
CA GLN A 91 3.36 3.28 6.22
C GLN A 91 2.13 3.93 6.85
N MET A 92 1.54 4.90 6.16
CA MET A 92 0.33 5.61 6.60
C MET A 92 -0.83 4.66 6.85
N TYR A 93 -0.94 3.60 6.04
CA TYR A 93 -1.96 2.57 6.17
C TYR A 93 -1.47 1.36 6.96
N TYR A 94 -0.51 1.56 7.85
CA TYR A 94 -0.05 0.59 8.84
C TYR A 94 0.62 -0.65 8.23
N TYR A 95 1.32 -0.48 7.11
CA TYR A 95 2.09 -1.55 6.46
C TYR A 95 1.22 -2.76 6.09
N GLN A 96 -0.03 -2.53 5.69
CA GLN A 96 -0.95 -3.62 5.40
C GLN A 96 -0.82 -4.10 3.96
N ALA A 97 -0.66 -5.40 3.81
CA ALA A 97 -0.59 -6.03 2.51
C ALA A 97 -1.13 -7.46 2.58
N VAL A 98 -1.57 -7.97 1.43
CA VAL A 98 -1.96 -9.38 1.27
C VAL A 98 -1.08 -9.95 0.17
N VAL A 99 -0.30 -10.97 0.54
CA VAL A 99 0.55 -11.70 -0.41
C VAL A 99 -0.22 -12.91 -0.94
N VAL A 100 -0.27 -13.04 -2.26
CA VAL A 100 -0.92 -14.17 -2.92
C VAL A 100 0.16 -15.19 -3.29
N ARG A 101 0.13 -16.33 -2.65
CA ARG A 101 1.08 -17.41 -2.89
C ARG A 101 0.44 -18.62 -3.55
#